data_bbdf6c0b2aa235d17280a43ad0a58191
#
_entry.id   bbdf6c0b2aa235d17280a43ad0a58191
#
_cell.length_a   1.000
_cell.length_b   1.000
_cell.length_c   1.000
_cell.angle_alpha   90.00
_cell.angle_beta   90.00
_cell.angle_gamma   90.00
#
_symmetry.space_group_name_H-M   'P 1'
#
loop_
_entity.id
_entity.type
_entity.pdbx_description
1 polymer ?
#
loop_
_entity_poly.entity_id
_entity_poly.type
_entity_poly.pdbx_seq_one_letter_code
_entity_poly.pdbx_strand_id
1 'polypeptide(L)'
;MSVIIPSYAYTYIKIGYLKQLIIDDVSLAKLKTFSNIQDFIEFIRPYYPEINFKKETIIEIEQSLFHIYIKLIGKILFFSPESMRRFLSDYLLKFEIANIKQVIIGVITGLSIKEISKNVNFLVEEYLEHKEFMSHLLEITSLDEIQLFMSKTRYNKAIREGILYFNNNSEIFVMEAFLDQYYYNNLLEQEKSYDKKERMMISLYIHQLIEIYNLRMISRGITNNIEKDLLKQFLVKGYFFLDEEKMNILLNLNNIEDFFLQIENFLKNTARLKELQISIIINKKHLIWSLGAIYQDYFFKKNKIQIDDIENSTIYRILELMIKKDKEIKFNIMPNIIRIIHDKFERLEKKYGNL
;
A
#
# COMPACT_ATOMS: atom_id res chain seq x y z
N MET A 1 33.16 -9.88 31.18
CA MET A 1 32.58 -10.29 29.89
C MET A 1 31.50 -9.28 29.52
N SER A 2 31.70 -8.51 28.46
CA SER A 2 30.63 -7.65 27.94
C SER A 2 29.59 -8.55 27.27
N VAL A 3 28.36 -8.49 27.74
CA VAL A 3 27.24 -9.19 27.12
C VAL A 3 26.96 -8.47 25.79
N ILE A 4 27.23 -9.12 24.66
CA ILE A 4 26.86 -8.59 23.33
C ILE A 4 25.36 -8.82 23.18
N ILE A 5 24.58 -7.75 23.35
CA ILE A 5 23.13 -7.80 23.12
C ILE A 5 22.91 -7.69 21.60
N PRO A 6 22.22 -8.67 20.95
CA PRO A 6 21.89 -8.57 19.53
C PRO A 6 21.14 -7.28 19.22
N SER A 7 21.45 -6.62 18.10
CA SER A 7 20.84 -5.34 17.69
C SER A 7 19.32 -5.37 17.63
N TYR A 8 18.74 -6.54 17.35
CA TYR A 8 17.29 -6.76 17.25
C TYR A 8 16.61 -7.29 18.53
N ALA A 9 17.35 -7.51 19.63
CA ALA A 9 16.76 -8.12 20.85
C ALA A 9 15.59 -7.31 21.42
N TYR A 10 15.74 -5.98 21.48
CA TYR A 10 14.70 -5.09 21.96
C TYR A 10 13.48 -5.09 21.02
N THR A 11 13.73 -4.96 19.72
CA THR A 11 12.70 -4.98 18.68
C THR A 11 11.93 -6.29 18.70
N TYR A 12 12.59 -7.44 18.88
CA TYR A 12 11.96 -8.75 18.96
C TYR A 12 10.87 -8.81 20.04
N ILE A 13 11.20 -8.30 21.24
CA ILE A 13 10.25 -8.26 22.36
C ILE A 13 9.06 -7.36 22.02
N LYS A 14 9.33 -6.15 21.49
CA LYS A 14 8.28 -5.17 21.17
C LYS A 14 7.33 -5.67 20.05
N ILE A 15 7.88 -6.29 19.01
CA ILE A 15 7.07 -6.90 17.94
C ILE A 15 6.19 -8.04 18.48
N GLY A 16 6.66 -8.80 19.48
CA GLY A 16 5.85 -9.81 20.15
C GLY A 16 4.54 -9.26 20.72
N TYR A 17 4.57 -8.07 21.33
CA TYR A 17 3.37 -7.38 21.81
C TYR A 17 2.49 -6.85 20.66
N LEU A 18 3.11 -6.28 19.63
CA LEU A 18 2.36 -5.71 18.51
C LEU A 18 1.63 -6.79 17.67
N LYS A 19 2.12 -8.03 17.68
CA LYS A 19 1.42 -9.17 17.03
C LYS A 19 0.02 -9.43 17.59
N GLN A 20 -0.24 -9.08 18.83
CA GLN A 20 -1.58 -9.22 19.42
C GLN A 20 -2.63 -8.31 18.76
N LEU A 21 -2.18 -7.29 18.02
CA LEU A 21 -3.04 -6.42 17.24
C LEU A 21 -3.45 -7.02 15.88
N ILE A 22 -2.93 -8.16 15.48
CA ILE A 22 -3.34 -8.87 14.25
C ILE A 22 -4.56 -9.73 14.57
N ILE A 23 -5.58 -9.64 13.74
CA ILE A 23 -6.78 -10.47 13.83
C ILE A 23 -6.42 -11.87 13.30
N ASP A 24 -6.71 -12.91 14.06
CA ASP A 24 -6.51 -14.30 13.63
C ASP A 24 -7.50 -14.71 12.52
N ASP A 25 -7.16 -15.77 11.79
CA ASP A 25 -7.95 -16.22 10.63
C ASP A 25 -9.39 -16.61 10.99
N VAL A 26 -9.63 -17.15 12.19
CA VAL A 26 -10.96 -17.52 12.66
C VAL A 26 -11.79 -16.28 12.91
N SER A 27 -11.19 -15.28 13.55
CA SER A 27 -11.81 -13.97 13.80
C SER A 27 -12.04 -13.20 12.51
N LEU A 28 -11.13 -13.25 11.54
CA LEU A 28 -11.33 -12.68 10.19
C LEU A 28 -12.52 -13.30 9.46
N ALA A 29 -12.72 -14.62 9.59
CA ALA A 29 -13.89 -15.28 8.99
C ALA A 29 -15.22 -14.79 9.59
N LYS A 30 -15.24 -14.45 10.89
CA LYS A 30 -16.42 -13.90 11.57
C LYS A 30 -16.83 -12.51 11.07
N LEU A 31 -15.90 -11.72 10.49
CA LEU A 31 -16.22 -10.37 9.98
C LEU A 31 -17.36 -10.38 8.96
N LYS A 32 -17.50 -11.47 8.20
CA LYS A 32 -18.55 -11.63 7.19
C LYS A 32 -19.96 -11.83 7.78
N THR A 33 -20.06 -12.21 9.04
CA THR A 33 -21.35 -12.51 9.68
C THR A 33 -22.04 -11.28 10.27
N PHE A 34 -21.32 -10.18 10.46
CA PHE A 34 -21.90 -8.96 11.00
C PHE A 34 -22.81 -8.25 9.98
N SER A 35 -23.98 -7.85 10.45
CA SER A 35 -24.98 -7.07 9.71
C SER A 35 -25.19 -5.66 10.29
N ASN A 36 -24.55 -5.35 11.42
CA ASN A 36 -24.61 -4.08 12.13
C ASN A 36 -23.19 -3.53 12.29
N ILE A 37 -23.01 -2.25 11.94
CA ILE A 37 -21.71 -1.59 12.01
C ILE A 37 -21.21 -1.46 13.46
N GLN A 38 -22.10 -1.28 14.42
CA GLN A 38 -21.74 -1.13 15.82
C GLN A 38 -21.11 -2.41 16.36
N ASP A 39 -21.78 -3.57 16.13
CA ASP A 39 -21.30 -4.88 16.58
C ASP A 39 -19.97 -5.24 15.88
N PHE A 40 -19.84 -4.88 14.60
CA PHE A 40 -18.61 -5.05 13.85
C PHE A 40 -17.45 -4.26 14.48
N ILE A 41 -17.69 -2.99 14.83
CA ILE A 41 -16.68 -2.12 15.45
C ILE A 41 -16.27 -2.63 16.83
N GLU A 42 -17.24 -3.01 17.67
CA GLU A 42 -16.95 -3.58 18.98
C GLU A 42 -16.08 -4.86 18.86
N PHE A 43 -16.35 -5.67 17.85
CA PHE A 43 -15.58 -6.88 17.60
C PHE A 43 -14.12 -6.59 17.19
N ILE A 44 -13.87 -5.57 16.34
CA ILE A 44 -12.50 -5.23 15.92
C ILE A 44 -11.75 -4.34 16.93
N ARG A 45 -12.43 -3.73 17.89
CA ARG A 45 -11.84 -2.79 18.87
C ARG A 45 -10.59 -3.32 19.60
N PRO A 46 -10.50 -4.59 20.05
CA PRO A 46 -9.29 -5.12 20.68
C PRO A 46 -8.05 -5.05 19.79
N TYR A 47 -8.24 -5.12 18.48
CA TYR A 47 -7.19 -5.08 17.47
C TYR A 47 -6.93 -3.66 16.94
N TYR A 48 -7.87 -2.75 17.15
CA TYR A 48 -7.86 -1.34 16.74
C TYR A 48 -8.33 -0.44 17.90
N PRO A 49 -7.58 -0.37 19.01
CA PRO A 49 -8.06 0.23 20.25
C PRO A 49 -8.36 1.74 20.17
N GLU A 50 -7.79 2.43 19.19
CA GLU A 50 -7.96 3.88 18.99
C GLU A 50 -9.13 4.23 18.06
N ILE A 51 -9.84 3.22 17.57
CA ILE A 51 -10.98 3.41 16.67
C ILE A 51 -12.17 4.05 17.40
N ASN A 52 -12.68 5.16 16.89
CA ASN A 52 -13.85 5.85 17.42
C ASN A 52 -14.78 6.30 16.28
N PHE A 53 -15.88 5.56 16.10
CA PHE A 53 -16.81 5.77 14.99
C PHE A 53 -18.17 6.30 15.47
N LYS A 54 -18.25 7.46 16.03
CA LYS A 54 -19.56 7.94 16.51
C LYS A 54 -20.48 8.51 15.43
N LYS A 55 -19.96 8.98 14.27
CA LYS A 55 -20.74 9.56 13.14
C LYS A 55 -19.90 9.70 11.86
N GLU A 56 -19.10 8.70 11.51
CA GLU A 56 -18.11 8.86 10.44
C GLU A 56 -18.62 8.32 9.11
N THR A 57 -18.22 8.99 8.04
CA THR A 57 -18.38 8.50 6.66
C THR A 57 -17.43 7.32 6.39
N ILE A 58 -17.66 6.57 5.31
CA ILE A 58 -16.76 5.48 4.89
C ILE A 58 -15.32 6.01 4.73
N ILE A 59 -15.16 7.22 4.21
CA ILE A 59 -13.85 7.86 4.01
C ILE A 59 -13.15 8.12 5.35
N GLU A 60 -13.86 8.66 6.33
CA GLU A 60 -13.30 8.92 7.67
C GLU A 60 -12.93 7.62 8.38
N ILE A 61 -13.73 6.56 8.22
CA ILE A 61 -13.41 5.23 8.75
C ILE A 61 -12.13 4.70 8.13
N GLU A 62 -12.00 4.76 6.81
CA GLU A 62 -10.80 4.34 6.08
C GLU A 62 -9.57 5.11 6.54
N GLN A 63 -9.67 6.44 6.64
CA GLN A 63 -8.60 7.30 7.14
C GLN A 63 -8.18 6.93 8.57
N SER A 64 -9.15 6.68 9.47
CA SER A 64 -8.87 6.26 10.85
C SER A 64 -8.15 4.92 10.91
N LEU A 65 -8.53 3.94 10.08
CA LEU A 65 -7.86 2.64 10.00
C LEU A 65 -6.43 2.79 9.48
N PHE A 66 -6.23 3.59 8.43
CA PHE A 66 -4.89 3.86 7.91
C PHE A 66 -4.03 4.66 8.88
N HIS A 67 -4.62 5.60 9.63
CA HIS A 67 -3.91 6.31 10.71
C HIS A 67 -3.36 5.34 11.76
N ILE A 68 -4.17 4.36 12.20
CA ILE A 68 -3.74 3.31 13.14
C ILE A 68 -2.62 2.46 12.52
N TYR A 69 -2.70 2.13 11.23
CA TYR A 69 -1.66 1.39 10.53
C TYR A 69 -0.33 2.16 10.48
N ILE A 70 -0.38 3.44 10.12
CA ILE A 70 0.81 4.32 10.09
C ILE A 70 1.41 4.45 11.49
N LYS A 71 0.58 4.60 12.52
CA LYS A 71 1.04 4.63 13.91
C LYS A 71 1.73 3.33 14.33
N LEU A 72 1.24 2.18 13.85
CA LEU A 72 1.89 0.90 14.07
C LEU A 72 3.28 0.87 13.43
N ILE A 73 3.42 1.31 12.17
CA ILE A 73 4.71 1.41 11.48
C ILE A 73 5.66 2.35 12.22
N GLY A 74 5.17 3.51 12.67
CA GLY A 74 5.95 4.46 13.46
C GLY A 74 6.46 3.87 14.78
N LYS A 75 5.65 3.06 15.47
CA LYS A 75 6.12 2.31 16.65
C LYS A 75 7.24 1.33 16.29
N ILE A 76 7.08 0.59 15.17
CA ILE A 76 8.12 -0.34 14.71
C ILE A 76 9.39 0.42 14.35
N LEU A 77 9.27 1.53 13.63
CA LEU A 77 10.39 2.41 13.26
C LEU A 77 11.16 2.87 14.50
N PHE A 78 10.47 3.31 15.54
CA PHE A 78 11.09 3.77 16.78
C PHE A 78 11.88 2.66 17.51
N PHE A 79 11.41 1.40 17.44
CA PHE A 79 12.04 0.27 18.11
C PHE A 79 13.12 -0.43 17.27
N SER A 80 13.24 -0.09 16.01
CA SER A 80 14.11 -0.81 15.06
C SER A 80 15.53 -0.27 15.02
N PRO A 81 16.53 -1.12 14.67
CA PRO A 81 17.88 -0.68 14.33
C PRO A 81 17.89 0.28 13.13
N GLU A 82 19.00 0.99 12.93
CA GLU A 82 19.10 2.05 11.93
C GLU A 82 18.82 1.59 10.50
N SER A 83 19.33 0.44 10.07
CA SER A 83 19.09 -0.07 8.72
C SER A 83 17.60 -0.36 8.49
N MET A 84 16.93 -1.02 9.44
CA MET A 84 15.49 -1.26 9.38
C MET A 84 14.69 0.04 9.45
N ARG A 85 15.13 1.04 10.23
CA ARG A 85 14.50 2.36 10.25
C ARG A 85 14.55 3.03 8.88
N ARG A 86 15.68 2.93 8.17
CA ARG A 86 15.78 3.45 6.79
C ARG A 86 14.73 2.81 5.88
N PHE A 87 14.63 1.49 5.88
CA PHE A 87 13.60 0.81 5.09
C PHE A 87 12.18 1.25 5.47
N LEU A 88 11.87 1.35 6.77
CA LEU A 88 10.54 1.77 7.23
C LEU A 88 10.23 3.22 6.84
N SER A 89 11.23 4.12 6.86
CA SER A 89 11.09 5.49 6.37
C SER A 89 10.85 5.52 4.86
N ASP A 90 11.61 4.75 4.08
CA ASP A 90 11.38 4.62 2.63
C ASP A 90 9.99 4.05 2.33
N TYR A 91 9.52 3.08 3.13
CA TYR A 91 8.16 2.56 3.02
C TYR A 91 7.09 3.61 3.35
N LEU A 92 7.31 4.47 4.35
CA LEU A 92 6.39 5.55 4.73
C LEU A 92 6.25 6.62 3.65
N LEU A 93 7.23 6.80 2.75
CA LEU A 93 7.13 7.72 1.60
C LEU A 93 5.90 7.46 0.72
N LYS A 94 5.39 6.23 0.69
CA LYS A 94 4.13 5.91 0.01
C LYS A 94 2.96 6.76 0.51
N PHE A 95 2.92 7.00 1.81
CA PHE A 95 1.83 7.76 2.44
C PHE A 95 2.08 9.28 2.33
N GLU A 96 3.33 9.73 2.35
CA GLU A 96 3.68 11.12 2.01
C GLU A 96 3.28 11.43 0.56
N ILE A 97 3.58 10.55 -0.38
CA ILE A 97 3.13 10.69 -1.77
C ILE A 97 1.60 10.70 -1.87
N ALA A 98 0.91 9.89 -1.09
CA ALA A 98 -0.54 9.95 -1.03
C ALA A 98 -1.04 11.31 -0.50
N ASN A 99 -0.39 11.89 0.51
CA ASN A 99 -0.68 13.24 0.98
C ASN A 99 -0.42 14.29 -0.10
N ILE A 100 0.71 14.24 -0.79
CA ILE A 100 1.05 15.14 -1.92
C ILE A 100 -0.04 15.06 -3.01
N LYS A 101 -0.47 13.84 -3.38
CA LYS A 101 -1.56 13.65 -4.35
C LYS A 101 -2.87 14.30 -3.90
N GLN A 102 -3.23 14.18 -2.61
CA GLN A 102 -4.42 14.82 -2.08
C GLN A 102 -4.37 16.35 -2.20
N VAL A 103 -3.19 16.94 -1.95
CA VAL A 103 -3.02 18.40 -2.13
C VAL A 103 -3.17 18.77 -3.60
N ILE A 104 -2.48 18.09 -4.51
CA ILE A 104 -2.54 18.38 -5.94
C ILE A 104 -3.97 18.24 -6.49
N ILE A 105 -4.65 17.14 -6.17
CA ILE A 105 -6.04 16.91 -6.57
C ILE A 105 -6.94 18.00 -5.98
N GLY A 106 -6.74 18.37 -4.72
CA GLY A 106 -7.50 19.43 -4.08
C GLY A 106 -7.34 20.77 -4.79
N VAL A 107 -6.12 21.13 -5.19
CA VAL A 107 -5.85 22.35 -5.97
C VAL A 107 -6.51 22.29 -7.35
N ILE A 108 -6.41 21.16 -8.07
CA ILE A 108 -7.05 20.97 -9.38
C ILE A 108 -8.58 21.10 -9.28
N THR A 109 -9.15 20.54 -8.22
CA THR A 109 -10.62 20.54 -8.03
C THR A 109 -11.15 21.79 -7.31
N GLY A 110 -10.29 22.73 -6.95
CA GLY A 110 -10.65 23.98 -6.30
C GLY A 110 -11.16 23.83 -4.86
N LEU A 111 -10.72 22.78 -4.14
CA LEU A 111 -11.06 22.60 -2.73
C LEU A 111 -10.36 23.63 -1.85
N SER A 112 -11.01 24.02 -0.77
CA SER A 112 -10.39 24.88 0.25
C SER A 112 -9.27 24.13 1.00
N ILE A 113 -8.30 24.86 1.53
CA ILE A 113 -7.22 24.33 2.37
C ILE A 113 -7.77 23.46 3.51
N LYS A 114 -8.87 23.89 4.12
CA LYS A 114 -9.54 23.15 5.20
C LYS A 114 -10.09 21.80 4.74
N GLU A 115 -10.58 21.70 3.52
CA GLU A 115 -11.08 20.44 2.95
C GLU A 115 -9.93 19.53 2.58
N ILE A 116 -8.89 20.07 1.95
CA ILE A 116 -7.68 19.30 1.60
C ILE A 116 -7.00 18.75 2.85
N SER A 117 -6.83 19.59 3.90
CA SER A 117 -6.13 19.20 5.14
C SER A 117 -6.80 18.04 5.89
N LYS A 118 -8.13 17.85 5.73
CA LYS A 118 -8.83 16.69 6.30
C LYS A 118 -8.39 15.36 5.69
N ASN A 119 -7.91 15.38 4.45
CA ASN A 119 -7.49 14.20 3.71
C ASN A 119 -5.99 13.92 3.85
N VAL A 120 -5.23 14.82 4.47
CA VAL A 120 -3.78 14.68 4.70
C VAL A 120 -3.53 14.03 6.06
N ASN A 121 -2.74 12.96 6.06
CA ASN A 121 -2.33 12.30 7.30
C ASN A 121 -1.00 12.85 7.80
N PHE A 122 -1.05 13.87 8.67
CA PHE A 122 0.13 14.53 9.23
C PHE A 122 1.02 13.64 10.09
N LEU A 123 0.53 12.51 10.58
CA LEU A 123 1.35 11.58 11.34
C LEU A 123 2.49 10.97 10.50
N VAL A 124 2.28 10.82 9.20
CA VAL A 124 3.32 10.39 8.25
C VAL A 124 4.46 11.40 8.24
N GLU A 125 4.11 12.68 8.14
CA GLU A 125 5.05 13.79 8.07
C GLU A 125 5.82 13.97 9.39
N GLU A 126 5.19 13.65 10.52
CA GLU A 126 5.86 13.62 11.82
C GLU A 126 6.94 12.52 11.88
N TYR A 127 6.64 11.32 11.38
CA TYR A 127 7.61 10.21 11.36
C TYR A 127 8.74 10.41 10.34
N LEU A 128 8.48 11.16 9.27
CA LEU A 128 9.48 11.49 8.23
C LEU A 128 10.22 12.80 8.53
N GLU A 129 9.82 13.55 9.57
CA GLU A 129 10.34 14.88 9.89
C GLU A 129 10.07 15.93 8.78
N HIS A 130 8.97 15.75 8.03
CA HIS A 130 8.60 16.59 6.89
C HIS A 130 7.36 17.47 7.15
N LYS A 131 7.00 17.71 8.42
CA LYS A 131 5.78 18.44 8.80
C LYS A 131 5.72 19.86 8.22
N GLU A 132 6.84 20.61 8.27
CA GLU A 132 6.94 21.95 7.71
C GLU A 132 6.74 21.94 6.18
N PHE A 133 7.37 20.97 5.49
CA PHE A 133 7.21 20.77 4.06
C PHE A 133 5.73 20.61 3.68
N MET A 134 5.01 19.72 4.36
CA MET A 134 3.60 19.46 4.06
C MET A 134 2.70 20.65 4.42
N SER A 135 3.01 21.36 5.52
CA SER A 135 2.26 22.56 5.92
C SER A 135 2.38 23.65 4.87
N HIS A 136 3.58 23.91 4.35
CA HIS A 136 3.77 24.90 3.26
C HIS A 136 3.10 24.44 1.96
N LEU A 137 3.18 23.16 1.63
CA LEU A 137 2.54 22.64 0.41
C LEU A 137 1.01 22.83 0.45
N LEU A 138 0.38 22.70 1.62
CA LEU A 138 -1.05 22.91 1.81
C LEU A 138 -1.51 24.37 1.62
N GLU A 139 -0.62 25.34 1.80
CA GLU A 139 -0.93 26.76 1.62
C GLU A 139 -0.94 27.19 0.14
N ILE A 140 -0.44 26.33 -0.75
CA ILE A 140 -0.32 26.61 -2.18
C ILE A 140 -1.68 26.39 -2.87
N THR A 141 -2.04 27.30 -3.78
CA THR A 141 -3.35 27.33 -4.42
C THR A 141 -3.33 27.13 -5.94
N SER A 142 -2.14 27.00 -6.55
CA SER A 142 -1.99 26.78 -7.99
C SER A 142 -0.97 25.69 -8.32
N LEU A 143 -1.13 25.04 -9.48
CA LEU A 143 -0.19 24.03 -9.95
C LEU A 143 1.19 24.60 -10.25
N ASP A 144 1.27 25.82 -10.75
CA ASP A 144 2.54 26.48 -11.07
C ASP A 144 3.34 26.76 -9.79
N GLU A 145 2.67 27.21 -8.73
CA GLU A 145 3.30 27.37 -7.41
C GLU A 145 3.72 26.04 -6.81
N ILE A 146 2.91 24.95 -6.95
CA ILE A 146 3.30 23.60 -6.55
C ILE A 146 4.58 23.20 -7.29
N GLN A 147 4.63 23.38 -8.61
CA GLN A 147 5.81 23.03 -9.40
C GLN A 147 7.05 23.80 -8.95
N LEU A 148 6.90 25.10 -8.68
CA LEU A 148 7.98 25.96 -8.19
C LEU A 148 8.47 25.50 -6.81
N PHE A 149 7.56 25.28 -5.88
CA PHE A 149 7.87 24.80 -4.53
C PHE A 149 8.58 23.44 -4.56
N MET A 150 8.08 22.51 -5.36
CA MET A 150 8.61 21.16 -5.49
C MET A 150 9.93 21.09 -6.27
N SER A 151 10.34 22.18 -6.94
CA SER A 151 11.55 22.20 -7.78
C SER A 151 12.84 21.87 -7.05
N LYS A 152 12.91 22.09 -5.73
CA LYS A 152 14.05 21.81 -4.86
C LYS A 152 13.91 20.50 -4.07
N THR A 153 12.87 19.75 -4.32
CA THR A 153 12.59 18.49 -3.61
C THR A 153 12.96 17.27 -4.45
N ARG A 154 13.01 16.11 -3.82
CA ARG A 154 13.18 14.82 -4.50
C ARG A 154 12.06 14.51 -5.49
N TYR A 155 10.91 15.15 -5.38
CA TYR A 155 9.73 14.96 -6.22
C TYR A 155 9.73 15.83 -7.50
N ASN A 156 10.70 16.72 -7.66
CA ASN A 156 10.76 17.70 -8.77
C ASN A 156 10.45 17.08 -10.14
N LYS A 157 11.17 16.01 -10.51
CA LYS A 157 10.99 15.38 -11.82
C LYS A 157 9.56 14.84 -11.98
N ALA A 158 9.06 14.09 -11.01
CA ALA A 158 7.72 13.48 -11.07
C ALA A 158 6.62 14.55 -11.15
N ILE A 159 6.73 15.62 -10.36
CA ILE A 159 5.76 16.73 -10.35
C ILE A 159 5.80 17.49 -11.67
N ARG A 160 7.00 17.85 -12.16
CA ARG A 160 7.14 18.59 -13.42
C ARG A 160 6.53 17.84 -14.59
N GLU A 161 6.90 16.57 -14.77
CA GLU A 161 6.38 15.73 -15.86
C GLU A 161 4.87 15.51 -15.72
N GLY A 162 4.41 15.29 -14.50
CA GLY A 162 2.98 15.12 -14.22
C GLY A 162 2.14 16.36 -14.52
N ILE A 163 2.58 17.55 -14.07
CA ILE A 163 1.88 18.82 -14.34
C ILE A 163 1.92 19.15 -15.82
N LEU A 164 3.07 18.98 -16.48
CA LEU A 164 3.20 19.20 -17.93
C LEU A 164 2.19 18.34 -18.71
N TYR A 165 2.09 17.06 -18.37
CA TYR A 165 1.13 16.17 -19.03
C TYR A 165 -0.32 16.57 -18.72
N PHE A 166 -0.62 16.89 -17.45
CA PHE A 166 -1.95 17.30 -17.03
C PHE A 166 -2.42 18.59 -17.76
N ASN A 167 -1.55 19.59 -17.90
CA ASN A 167 -1.88 20.84 -18.61
C ASN A 167 -2.23 20.60 -20.09
N ASN A 168 -1.66 19.56 -20.71
CA ASN A 168 -1.92 19.23 -22.10
C ASN A 168 -3.14 18.31 -22.31
N ASN A 169 -3.43 17.43 -21.36
CA ASN A 169 -4.39 16.33 -21.56
C ASN A 169 -5.51 16.30 -20.52
N SER A 170 -5.42 17.08 -19.43
CA SER A 170 -6.37 17.09 -18.30
C SER A 170 -6.54 15.74 -17.60
N GLU A 171 -5.54 14.85 -17.68
CA GLU A 171 -5.57 13.51 -17.09
C GLU A 171 -4.82 13.44 -15.76
N ILE A 172 -5.55 13.43 -14.65
CA ILE A 172 -5.00 13.33 -13.28
C ILE A 172 -4.24 12.01 -13.07
N PHE A 173 -4.73 10.92 -13.67
CA PHE A 173 -4.12 9.60 -13.54
C PHE A 173 -2.62 9.58 -13.87
N VAL A 174 -2.23 10.26 -14.94
CA VAL A 174 -0.83 10.29 -15.39
C VAL A 174 0.06 11.02 -14.38
N MET A 175 -0.43 12.13 -13.82
CA MET A 175 0.29 12.85 -12.77
C MET A 175 0.49 11.99 -11.52
N GLU A 176 -0.55 11.25 -11.10
CA GLU A 176 -0.42 10.29 -10.00
C GLU A 176 0.59 9.18 -10.30
N ALA A 177 0.61 8.69 -11.56
CA ALA A 177 1.48 7.62 -12.00
C ALA A 177 2.97 7.99 -11.92
N PHE A 178 3.35 9.23 -12.24
CA PHE A 178 4.73 9.70 -12.07
C PHE A 178 5.18 9.69 -10.61
N LEU A 179 4.31 10.07 -9.68
CA LEU A 179 4.61 10.01 -8.25
C LEU A 179 4.71 8.58 -7.72
N ASP A 180 3.81 7.69 -8.17
CA ASP A 180 3.88 6.27 -7.81
C ASP A 180 5.16 5.64 -8.36
N GLN A 181 5.51 5.90 -9.61
CA GLN A 181 6.74 5.42 -10.21
C GLN A 181 7.98 5.90 -9.43
N TYR A 182 7.99 7.17 -9.04
CA TYR A 182 9.06 7.71 -8.20
C TYR A 182 9.21 6.88 -6.91
N TYR A 183 8.11 6.59 -6.22
CA TYR A 183 8.14 5.79 -4.99
C TYR A 183 8.79 4.41 -5.19
N TYR A 184 8.34 3.67 -6.19
CA TYR A 184 8.84 2.32 -6.43
C TYR A 184 10.28 2.30 -6.94
N ASN A 185 10.69 3.29 -7.75
CA ASN A 185 12.08 3.47 -8.13
C ASN A 185 12.96 3.79 -6.91
N ASN A 186 12.51 4.67 -6.02
CA ASN A 186 13.22 4.97 -4.77
C ASN A 186 13.42 3.71 -3.92
N LEU A 187 12.38 2.89 -3.72
CA LEU A 187 12.52 1.63 -2.99
C LEU A 187 13.58 0.71 -3.60
N LEU A 188 13.59 0.60 -4.93
CA LEU A 188 14.53 -0.25 -5.66
C LEU A 188 15.97 0.29 -5.58
N GLU A 189 16.16 1.59 -5.65
CA GLU A 189 17.46 2.25 -5.51
C GLU A 189 18.02 2.09 -4.10
N GLN A 190 17.18 2.28 -3.08
CA GLN A 190 17.59 2.16 -1.68
C GLN A 190 17.86 0.72 -1.24
N GLU A 191 17.38 -0.29 -1.96
CA GLU A 191 17.58 -1.71 -1.65
C GLU A 191 19.05 -2.05 -1.37
N LYS A 192 19.98 -1.45 -2.11
CA LYS A 192 21.43 -1.70 -1.97
C LYS A 192 22.03 -1.12 -0.69
N SER A 193 21.34 -0.15 -0.06
CA SER A 193 21.78 0.52 1.16
C SER A 193 21.45 -0.26 2.43
N TYR A 194 20.56 -1.26 2.37
CA TYR A 194 20.19 -2.05 3.53
C TYR A 194 21.25 -3.10 3.86
N ASP A 195 21.35 -3.46 5.13
CA ASP A 195 22.29 -4.48 5.60
C ASP A 195 22.03 -5.83 4.94
N LYS A 196 23.10 -6.62 4.72
CA LYS A 196 23.03 -7.85 3.90
C LYS A 196 21.96 -8.84 4.38
N LYS A 197 21.79 -9.00 5.69
CA LYS A 197 20.78 -9.91 6.26
C LYS A 197 19.36 -9.40 6.04
N GLU A 198 19.12 -8.12 6.30
CA GLU A 198 17.83 -7.47 6.10
C GLU A 198 17.46 -7.44 4.62
N ARG A 199 18.42 -7.10 3.76
CA ARG A 199 18.23 -6.98 2.31
C ARG A 199 17.57 -8.21 1.70
N MET A 200 17.94 -9.42 2.12
CA MET A 200 17.39 -10.63 1.54
C MET A 200 15.86 -10.70 1.64
N MET A 201 15.28 -10.38 2.81
CA MET A 201 13.84 -10.41 3.01
C MET A 201 13.18 -9.13 2.50
N ILE A 202 13.82 -7.98 2.67
CA ILE A 202 13.32 -6.68 2.22
C ILE A 202 13.25 -6.64 0.69
N SER A 203 14.30 -7.10 -0.02
CA SER A 203 14.29 -7.23 -1.48
C SER A 203 13.13 -8.06 -1.98
N LEU A 204 12.93 -9.22 -1.36
CA LEU A 204 11.82 -10.11 -1.71
C LEU A 204 10.48 -9.36 -1.63
N TYR A 205 10.29 -8.57 -0.58
CA TYR A 205 9.07 -7.77 -0.39
C TYR A 205 8.97 -6.61 -1.38
N ILE A 206 10.05 -5.86 -1.59
CA ILE A 206 10.08 -4.73 -2.54
C ILE A 206 9.75 -5.19 -3.96
N HIS A 207 10.40 -6.25 -4.45
CA HIS A 207 10.16 -6.78 -5.80
C HIS A 207 8.73 -7.28 -5.99
N GLN A 208 8.11 -7.86 -4.95
CA GLN A 208 6.69 -8.20 -4.97
C GLN A 208 5.79 -6.96 -5.10
N LEU A 209 6.07 -5.92 -4.32
CA LEU A 209 5.31 -4.66 -4.38
C LEU A 209 5.41 -4.01 -5.77
N ILE A 210 6.62 -4.00 -6.36
CA ILE A 210 6.86 -3.43 -7.69
C ILE A 210 6.11 -4.23 -8.77
N GLU A 211 6.17 -5.56 -8.72
CA GLU A 211 5.48 -6.37 -9.73
C GLU A 211 3.96 -6.21 -9.63
N ILE A 212 3.40 -6.18 -8.42
CA ILE A 212 1.97 -5.86 -8.21
C ILE A 212 1.63 -4.47 -8.74
N TYR A 213 2.48 -3.48 -8.51
CA TYR A 213 2.32 -2.14 -9.07
C TYR A 213 2.30 -2.15 -10.60
N ASN A 214 3.27 -2.79 -11.23
CA ASN A 214 3.35 -2.89 -12.70
C ASN A 214 2.09 -3.56 -13.28
N LEU A 215 1.66 -4.69 -12.71
CA LEU A 215 0.44 -5.37 -13.14
C LEU A 215 -0.81 -4.52 -12.98
N ARG A 216 -0.89 -3.75 -11.89
CA ARG A 216 -1.97 -2.78 -11.67
C ARG A 216 -1.95 -1.66 -12.69
N MET A 217 -0.76 -1.13 -13.03
CA MET A 217 -0.61 -0.09 -14.04
C MET A 217 -1.06 -0.57 -15.42
N ILE A 218 -0.62 -1.76 -15.84
CA ILE A 218 -1.05 -2.35 -17.12
C ILE A 218 -2.57 -2.58 -17.14
N SER A 219 -3.13 -3.17 -16.07
CA SER A 219 -4.58 -3.39 -15.97
C SER A 219 -5.38 -2.08 -16.11
N ARG A 220 -4.96 -1.02 -15.39
CA ARG A 220 -5.60 0.30 -15.49
C ARG A 220 -5.42 0.91 -16.89
N GLY A 221 -4.25 0.72 -17.50
CA GLY A 221 -3.96 1.20 -18.86
C GLY A 221 -4.89 0.56 -19.89
N ILE A 222 -5.08 -0.76 -19.83
CA ILE A 222 -6.00 -1.48 -20.71
C ILE A 222 -7.45 -0.99 -20.49
N THR A 223 -7.88 -0.88 -19.21
CA THR A 223 -9.26 -0.48 -18.89
C THR A 223 -9.59 0.95 -19.33
N ASN A 224 -8.62 1.86 -19.26
CA ASN A 224 -8.80 3.27 -19.59
C ASN A 224 -8.27 3.62 -21.00
N ASN A 225 -7.88 2.63 -21.81
CA ASN A 225 -7.33 2.82 -23.16
C ASN A 225 -6.13 3.78 -23.21
N ILE A 226 -5.24 3.71 -22.21
CA ILE A 226 -4.03 4.53 -22.15
C ILE A 226 -3.04 4.06 -23.23
N GLU A 227 -2.37 5.01 -23.89
CA GLU A 227 -1.36 4.72 -24.88
C GLU A 227 -0.23 3.83 -24.31
N LYS A 228 0.14 2.77 -25.04
CA LYS A 228 1.08 1.76 -24.55
C LYS A 228 2.49 2.31 -24.31
N ASP A 229 2.93 3.23 -25.14
CA ASP A 229 4.26 3.85 -25.00
C ASP A 229 4.34 4.74 -23.74
N LEU A 230 3.23 5.44 -23.42
CA LEU A 230 3.11 6.19 -22.18
C LEU A 230 3.05 5.23 -20.97
N LEU A 231 2.24 4.18 -21.06
CA LEU A 231 2.09 3.20 -19.99
C LEU A 231 3.43 2.49 -19.69
N LYS A 232 4.21 2.18 -20.72
CA LYS A 232 5.55 1.59 -20.59
C LYS A 232 6.51 2.49 -19.79
N GLN A 233 6.36 3.80 -19.89
CA GLN A 233 7.20 4.76 -19.14
C GLN A 233 6.95 4.67 -17.63
N PHE A 234 5.76 4.23 -17.17
CA PHE A 234 5.43 4.12 -15.76
C PHE A 234 5.87 2.80 -15.14
N LEU A 235 6.26 1.80 -15.94
CA LEU A 235 6.69 0.52 -15.40
C LEU A 235 8.07 0.64 -14.74
N VAL A 236 8.22 -0.02 -13.59
CA VAL A 236 9.46 -0.08 -12.81
C VAL A 236 10.18 -1.39 -13.09
N LYS A 237 11.49 -1.35 -13.35
CA LYS A 237 12.31 -2.53 -13.69
C LYS A 237 12.67 -3.38 -12.46
N GLY A 238 11.67 -3.80 -11.71
CA GLY A 238 11.81 -4.65 -10.52
C GLY A 238 11.01 -5.95 -10.69
N TYR A 239 11.47 -6.83 -11.59
CA TYR A 239 10.76 -8.07 -11.92
C TYR A 239 10.92 -9.12 -10.81
N PHE A 240 9.86 -9.91 -10.59
CA PHE A 240 9.86 -10.93 -9.55
C PHE A 240 9.49 -12.33 -10.08
N PHE A 241 8.22 -12.61 -10.38
CA PHE A 241 7.79 -13.85 -11.05
C PHE A 241 7.72 -13.69 -12.56
N LEU A 242 7.45 -12.48 -13.02
CA LEU A 242 7.30 -12.13 -14.42
C LEU A 242 8.53 -11.31 -14.84
N ASP A 243 9.27 -11.82 -15.81
CA ASP A 243 10.40 -11.12 -16.42
C ASP A 243 9.93 -9.99 -17.38
N GLU A 244 10.89 -9.26 -17.94
CA GLU A 244 10.62 -8.15 -18.86
C GLU A 244 9.86 -8.59 -20.11
N GLU A 245 10.13 -9.80 -20.61
CA GLU A 245 9.45 -10.34 -21.80
C GLU A 245 7.96 -10.57 -21.51
N LYS A 246 7.64 -11.22 -20.38
CA LYS A 246 6.25 -11.44 -19.97
C LYS A 246 5.51 -10.14 -19.70
N MET A 247 6.17 -9.16 -19.06
CA MET A 247 5.59 -7.83 -18.85
C MET A 247 5.29 -7.13 -20.18
N ASN A 248 6.18 -7.24 -21.17
CA ASN A 248 5.95 -6.68 -22.51
C ASN A 248 4.78 -7.39 -23.23
N ILE A 249 4.64 -8.71 -23.08
CA ILE A 249 3.47 -9.44 -23.60
C ILE A 249 2.18 -8.89 -22.99
N LEU A 250 2.13 -8.75 -21.66
CA LEU A 250 0.96 -8.22 -20.96
C LEU A 250 0.63 -6.78 -21.35
N LEU A 251 1.65 -5.93 -21.53
CA LEU A 251 1.49 -4.54 -21.96
C LEU A 251 0.86 -4.42 -23.36
N ASN A 252 1.14 -5.38 -24.24
CA ASN A 252 0.62 -5.38 -25.61
C ASN A 252 -0.81 -5.91 -25.77
N LEU A 253 -1.40 -6.44 -24.71
CA LEU A 253 -2.80 -6.86 -24.72
C LEU A 253 -3.74 -5.64 -24.78
N ASN A 254 -4.88 -5.82 -25.45
CA ASN A 254 -5.91 -4.78 -25.56
C ASN A 254 -7.19 -5.16 -24.79
N ASN A 255 -7.28 -6.40 -24.32
CA ASN A 255 -8.44 -6.94 -23.63
C ASN A 255 -8.08 -7.32 -22.20
N ILE A 256 -8.89 -6.87 -21.26
CA ILE A 256 -8.67 -7.14 -19.84
C ILE A 256 -8.86 -8.61 -19.47
N GLU A 257 -9.72 -9.33 -20.19
CA GLU A 257 -9.95 -10.76 -19.97
C GLU A 257 -8.71 -11.58 -20.36
N ASP A 258 -8.11 -11.25 -21.54
CA ASP A 258 -6.87 -11.89 -22.01
C ASP A 258 -5.71 -11.57 -21.05
N PHE A 259 -5.68 -10.36 -20.50
CA PHE A 259 -4.69 -9.97 -19.50
C PHE A 259 -4.78 -10.84 -18.25
N PHE A 260 -5.96 -11.06 -17.69
CA PHE A 260 -6.14 -11.92 -16.52
C PHE A 260 -5.76 -13.38 -16.81
N LEU A 261 -6.18 -13.91 -17.97
CA LEU A 261 -5.85 -15.26 -18.38
C LEU A 261 -4.35 -15.46 -18.53
N GLN A 262 -3.67 -14.49 -19.12
CA GLN A 262 -2.23 -14.55 -19.37
C GLN A 262 -1.42 -14.48 -18.07
N ILE A 263 -1.80 -13.61 -17.12
CA ILE A 263 -1.19 -13.56 -15.79
C ILE A 263 -1.32 -14.90 -15.09
N GLU A 264 -2.53 -15.47 -15.08
CA GLU A 264 -2.80 -16.75 -14.43
C GLU A 264 -1.93 -17.87 -15.03
N ASN A 265 -1.81 -17.91 -16.35
CA ASN A 265 -0.96 -18.87 -17.05
C ASN A 265 0.53 -18.69 -16.70
N PHE A 266 1.03 -17.47 -16.70
CA PHE A 266 2.43 -17.19 -16.33
C PHE A 266 2.72 -17.59 -14.88
N LEU A 267 1.86 -17.24 -13.94
CA LEU A 267 2.06 -17.59 -12.54
C LEU A 267 1.96 -19.11 -12.33
N LYS A 268 0.98 -19.80 -12.94
CA LYS A 268 0.87 -21.26 -12.88
C LYS A 268 2.11 -21.99 -13.43
N ASN A 269 2.83 -21.37 -14.38
CA ASN A 269 4.04 -21.94 -14.96
C ASN A 269 5.33 -21.52 -14.26
N THR A 270 5.26 -20.71 -13.22
CA THR A 270 6.42 -20.29 -12.46
C THR A 270 6.90 -21.40 -11.52
N ALA A 271 8.14 -21.92 -11.74
CA ALA A 271 8.72 -23.02 -10.98
C ALA A 271 8.72 -22.75 -9.45
N ARG A 272 9.13 -21.55 -9.03
CA ARG A 272 9.20 -21.15 -7.61
C ARG A 272 7.83 -21.24 -6.90
N LEU A 273 6.73 -20.97 -7.60
CA LEU A 273 5.37 -21.09 -7.05
C LEU A 273 4.93 -22.55 -6.96
N LYS A 274 5.30 -23.38 -7.94
CA LYS A 274 5.03 -24.82 -7.95
C LYS A 274 5.75 -25.53 -6.82
N GLU A 275 7.05 -25.25 -6.62
CA GLU A 275 7.88 -25.84 -5.56
C GLU A 275 7.29 -25.62 -4.17
N LEU A 276 6.74 -24.45 -3.89
CA LEU A 276 6.11 -24.12 -2.61
C LEU A 276 4.60 -24.43 -2.58
N GLN A 277 4.07 -25.09 -3.60
CA GLN A 277 2.65 -25.45 -3.70
C GLN A 277 1.72 -24.23 -3.44
N ILE A 278 2.02 -23.09 -4.09
CA ILE A 278 1.20 -21.89 -3.99
C ILE A 278 -0.02 -22.05 -4.89
N SER A 279 -1.21 -21.84 -4.32
CA SER A 279 -2.45 -21.83 -5.08
C SER A 279 -2.56 -20.57 -5.93
N ILE A 280 -2.78 -20.73 -7.24
CA ILE A 280 -2.93 -19.62 -8.19
C ILE A 280 -4.39 -19.51 -8.58
N ILE A 281 -5.07 -18.51 -8.00
CA ILE A 281 -6.48 -18.19 -8.30
C ILE A 281 -6.55 -16.69 -8.55
N ILE A 282 -6.84 -16.29 -9.79
CA ILE A 282 -7.02 -14.89 -10.17
C ILE A 282 -8.51 -14.55 -10.20
N ASN A 283 -8.92 -13.68 -9.28
CA ASN A 283 -10.27 -13.13 -9.30
C ASN A 283 -10.28 -11.87 -10.17
N LYS A 284 -10.97 -11.91 -11.30
CA LYS A 284 -11.02 -10.82 -12.28
C LYS A 284 -11.54 -9.50 -11.70
N LYS A 285 -12.49 -9.55 -10.78
CA LYS A 285 -13.02 -8.35 -10.09
C LYS A 285 -12.07 -7.78 -9.04
N HIS A 286 -11.12 -8.58 -8.55
CA HIS A 286 -10.24 -8.25 -7.43
C HIS A 286 -8.79 -8.68 -7.71
N LEU A 287 -8.22 -8.20 -8.84
CA LEU A 287 -6.86 -8.56 -9.27
C LEU A 287 -5.82 -8.35 -8.16
N ILE A 288 -5.78 -7.16 -7.58
CA ILE A 288 -4.79 -6.80 -6.54
C ILE A 288 -4.91 -7.71 -5.33
N TRP A 289 -6.11 -8.12 -4.99
CA TRP A 289 -6.39 -9.11 -3.94
C TRP A 289 -5.76 -10.45 -4.23
N SER A 290 -6.02 -10.95 -5.43
CA SER A 290 -5.53 -12.26 -5.85
C SER A 290 -4.01 -12.28 -5.91
N LEU A 291 -3.42 -11.27 -6.52
CA LEU A 291 -1.97 -11.12 -6.57
C LEU A 291 -1.39 -10.97 -5.16
N GLY A 292 -1.96 -10.09 -4.33
CA GLY A 292 -1.52 -9.92 -2.95
C GLY A 292 -1.56 -11.23 -2.15
N ALA A 293 -2.59 -12.07 -2.33
CA ALA A 293 -2.67 -13.36 -1.66
C ALA A 293 -1.58 -14.33 -2.12
N ILE A 294 -1.36 -14.45 -3.44
CA ILE A 294 -0.33 -15.32 -4.03
C ILE A 294 1.07 -14.92 -3.57
N TYR A 295 1.39 -13.61 -3.66
CA TYR A 295 2.72 -13.10 -3.32
C TYR A 295 2.99 -13.19 -1.82
N GLN A 296 1.99 -12.95 -0.98
CA GLN A 296 2.12 -13.09 0.48
C GLN A 296 2.31 -14.55 0.89
N ASP A 297 1.55 -15.50 0.30
CA ASP A 297 1.70 -16.91 0.61
C ASP A 297 3.12 -17.40 0.22
N TYR A 298 3.62 -16.95 -0.93
CA TYR A 298 5.01 -17.19 -1.32
C TYR A 298 5.99 -16.57 -0.32
N PHE A 299 5.81 -15.29 0.04
CA PHE A 299 6.69 -14.61 0.99
C PHE A 299 6.77 -15.34 2.32
N PHE A 300 5.63 -15.74 2.90
CA PHE A 300 5.59 -16.41 4.18
C PHE A 300 6.19 -17.84 4.11
N LYS A 301 5.86 -18.61 3.09
CA LYS A 301 6.42 -19.96 2.94
C LYS A 301 7.92 -19.92 2.69
N LYS A 302 8.39 -19.04 1.82
CA LYS A 302 9.81 -18.89 1.49
C LYS A 302 10.64 -18.48 2.70
N ASN A 303 10.23 -17.47 3.43
CA ASN A 303 11.00 -16.94 4.54
C ASN A 303 10.91 -17.80 5.80
N LYS A 304 9.80 -18.51 6.03
CA LYS A 304 9.67 -19.42 7.19
C LYS A 304 10.74 -20.51 7.24
N ILE A 305 11.27 -20.89 6.09
CA ILE A 305 12.34 -21.89 5.96
C ILE A 305 13.72 -21.31 6.33
N GLN A 306 13.87 -19.98 6.34
CA GLN A 306 15.14 -19.27 6.48
C GLN A 306 15.33 -18.59 7.85
N ILE A 307 14.41 -18.86 8.81
CA ILE A 307 14.51 -18.29 10.16
C ILE A 307 15.40 -19.16 11.01
N ASP A 308 16.67 -18.77 11.10
CA ASP A 308 17.72 -19.49 11.82
C ASP A 308 18.24 -18.74 13.06
N ASP A 309 17.99 -17.42 13.15
CA ASP A 309 18.43 -16.59 14.28
C ASP A 309 17.36 -15.56 14.70
N ILE A 310 17.64 -14.85 15.82
CA ILE A 310 16.74 -13.80 16.36
C ILE A 310 16.59 -12.64 15.40
N GLU A 311 17.63 -12.27 14.68
CA GLU A 311 17.63 -11.15 13.74
C GLU A 311 16.71 -11.44 12.56
N ASN A 312 16.93 -12.56 11.85
CA ASN A 312 16.07 -13.00 10.76
C ASN A 312 14.61 -13.21 11.21
N SER A 313 14.42 -13.77 12.41
CA SER A 313 13.09 -13.92 13.00
C SER A 313 12.41 -12.56 13.25
N THR A 314 13.16 -11.55 13.67
CA THR A 314 12.60 -10.21 13.94
C THR A 314 12.24 -9.48 12.65
N ILE A 315 13.14 -9.50 11.66
CA ILE A 315 12.90 -8.92 10.33
C ILE A 315 11.65 -9.53 9.71
N TYR A 316 11.56 -10.88 9.71
CA TYR A 316 10.38 -11.59 9.23
C TYR A 316 9.09 -11.12 9.93
N ARG A 317 9.12 -11.03 11.27
CA ARG A 317 7.96 -10.63 12.08
C ARG A 317 7.53 -9.18 11.82
N ILE A 318 8.49 -8.28 11.57
CA ILE A 318 8.20 -6.89 11.18
C ILE A 318 7.42 -6.88 9.86
N LEU A 319 7.98 -7.53 8.83
CA LEU A 319 7.35 -7.58 7.51
C LEU A 319 6.00 -8.33 7.56
N GLU A 320 5.91 -9.44 8.31
CA GLU A 320 4.65 -10.16 8.52
C GLU A 320 3.58 -9.25 9.14
N LEU A 321 3.94 -8.48 10.17
CA LEU A 321 3.01 -7.57 10.84
C LEU A 321 2.51 -6.48 9.90
N MET A 322 3.41 -5.85 9.14
CA MET A 322 3.07 -4.83 8.14
C MET A 322 2.14 -5.39 7.07
N ILE A 323 2.51 -6.53 6.47
CA ILE A 323 1.76 -7.17 5.40
C ILE A 323 0.36 -7.59 5.88
N LYS A 324 0.28 -8.27 7.04
CA LYS A 324 -1.00 -8.75 7.58
C LYS A 324 -1.92 -7.60 7.95
N LYS A 325 -1.39 -6.54 8.56
CA LYS A 325 -2.19 -5.39 8.96
C LYS A 325 -2.74 -4.60 7.78
N ASP A 326 -1.93 -4.37 6.74
CA ASP A 326 -2.40 -3.76 5.49
C ASP A 326 -3.50 -4.61 4.83
N LYS A 327 -3.33 -5.94 4.82
CA LYS A 327 -4.33 -6.89 4.29
C LYS A 327 -5.63 -6.88 5.09
N GLU A 328 -5.55 -6.87 6.42
CA GLU A 328 -6.73 -6.78 7.28
C GLU A 328 -7.59 -5.57 6.91
N ILE A 329 -6.97 -4.39 6.81
CA ILE A 329 -7.69 -3.16 6.49
C ILE A 329 -8.31 -3.23 5.11
N LYS A 330 -7.48 -3.44 4.07
CA LYS A 330 -7.91 -3.34 2.68
C LYS A 330 -8.84 -4.46 2.25
N PHE A 331 -8.64 -5.67 2.77
CA PHE A 331 -9.24 -6.87 2.21
C PHE A 331 -10.27 -7.55 3.12
N ASN A 332 -10.28 -7.20 4.38
CA ASN A 332 -11.22 -7.79 5.33
C ASN A 332 -12.11 -6.74 5.99
N ILE A 333 -11.53 -5.67 6.54
CA ILE A 333 -12.31 -4.69 7.31
C ILE A 333 -13.11 -3.79 6.38
N MET A 334 -12.46 -3.06 5.46
CA MET A 334 -13.14 -2.12 4.58
C MET A 334 -14.23 -2.75 3.70
N PRO A 335 -14.02 -3.91 3.04
CA PRO A 335 -15.09 -4.54 2.27
C PRO A 335 -16.31 -4.94 3.10
N ASN A 336 -16.12 -5.38 4.35
CA ASN A 336 -17.23 -5.71 5.23
C ASN A 336 -17.97 -4.46 5.74
N ILE A 337 -17.28 -3.38 6.03
CA ILE A 337 -17.89 -2.09 6.38
C ILE A 337 -18.75 -1.59 5.21
N ILE A 338 -18.21 -1.57 4.00
CA ILE A 338 -18.93 -1.14 2.79
C ILE A 338 -20.17 -2.01 2.59
N ARG A 339 -20.06 -3.34 2.72
CA ARG A 339 -21.19 -4.27 2.62
C ARG A 339 -22.27 -3.96 3.66
N ILE A 340 -21.91 -3.80 4.93
CA ILE A 340 -22.87 -3.53 6.02
C ILE A 340 -23.62 -2.22 5.76
N ILE A 341 -22.92 -1.19 5.30
CA ILE A 341 -23.53 0.12 4.99
C ILE A 341 -24.46 -0.01 3.79
N HIS A 342 -24.02 -0.67 2.70
CA HIS A 342 -24.83 -0.91 1.51
C HIS A 342 -26.11 -1.68 1.84
N ASP A 343 -26.00 -2.80 2.56
CA ASP A 343 -27.16 -3.61 3.00
C ASP A 343 -28.15 -2.80 3.84
N LYS A 344 -27.65 -1.84 4.63
CA LYS A 344 -28.49 -0.92 5.40
C LYS A 344 -29.27 0.03 4.50
N PHE A 345 -28.62 0.61 3.48
CA PHE A 345 -29.28 1.50 2.51
C PHE A 345 -30.34 0.76 1.70
N GLU A 346 -30.06 -0.42 1.17
CA GLU A 346 -31.06 -1.23 0.44
C GLU A 346 -32.29 -1.57 1.30
N ARG A 347 -32.11 -1.87 2.59
CA ARG A 347 -33.22 -2.13 3.51
C ARG A 347 -34.06 -0.87 3.74
N LEU A 348 -33.44 0.31 3.81
CA LEU A 348 -34.13 1.59 3.94
C LEU A 348 -34.90 1.96 2.67
N GLU A 349 -34.32 1.77 1.48
CA GLU A 349 -35.00 1.97 0.22
C GLU A 349 -36.21 1.05 0.07
N LYS A 350 -36.09 -0.24 0.40
CA LYS A 350 -37.23 -1.19 0.38
C LYS A 350 -38.32 -0.82 1.39
N LYS A 351 -37.95 -0.18 2.51
CA LYS A 351 -38.90 0.22 3.56
C LYS A 351 -39.60 1.56 3.27
N TYR A 352 -38.91 2.48 2.61
CA TYR A 352 -39.37 3.86 2.42
C TYR A 352 -39.46 4.30 0.95
N GLY A 353 -38.95 3.51 0.00
CA GLY A 353 -38.95 3.85 -1.43
C GLY A 353 -40.29 3.65 -2.14
N ASN A 354 -41.36 3.35 -1.42
CA ASN A 354 -42.74 3.33 -1.89
C ASN A 354 -43.54 4.54 -1.37
N LEU A 355 -42.89 5.60 -0.94
CA LEU A 355 -43.47 6.92 -0.69
C LEU A 355 -43.07 7.87 -1.81
#